data_c1b3a6b5d8dff9dbd94060a610f3fd3f
#
_entry.id   c1b3a6b5d8dff9dbd94060a610f3fd3f
#
_cell.length_a   1.000
_cell.length_b   1.000
_cell.length_c   1.000
_cell.angle_alpha   90.00
_cell.angle_beta   90.00
_cell.angle_gamma   90.00
#
_symmetry.space_group_name_H-M   'P 1'
#
loop_
_entity.id
_entity.type
_entity.pdbx_description
1 polymer ?
#
loop_
_entity_poly.entity_id
_entity_poly.type
_entity_poly.pdbx_seq_one_letter_code
_entity_poly.pdbx_strand_id
1 'polypeptide(L)'
;NQSSVKEHAELAWIFNCVCRIGWLNRMTQFKEKAGKNRENATVGLYSYPVLMAADILLYKATHVPVGDDQKQHIELARDIASSFNNMFTLDNENNFFNLPEPQIFGPATRVMSLRDGTKKMSKSDPSDASRINLTDTKEEISSKIKKAKTDPNPLPETVDELKKRPEAFNLLNIYSSLSNQTLDKTVENFVGQGFSHFKPKLIELAVENLNPISSEMRYLLKDTKAIDKILKTGEIKARQIAEPVLQDVKSLVGLIN
;
A
#
# COMPACT_ATOMS: atom_id res chain seq x y z
N ASN A 1 2.34 -0.32 -15.87
CA ASN A 1 0.94 0.15 -15.93
C ASN A 1 0.01 -1.06 -16.13
N GLN A 2 -0.85 -1.36 -15.13
CA GLN A 2 -1.77 -2.51 -15.15
C GLN A 2 -2.69 -2.51 -16.39
N SER A 3 -3.23 -1.35 -16.76
CA SER A 3 -4.16 -1.23 -17.89
C SER A 3 -3.55 -1.53 -19.27
N SER A 4 -2.22 -1.53 -19.36
CA SER A 4 -1.51 -1.91 -20.61
C SER A 4 -1.30 -3.42 -20.72
N VAL A 5 -1.56 -4.17 -19.66
CA VAL A 5 -1.39 -5.63 -19.58
C VAL A 5 -2.78 -6.24 -19.40
N LYS A 6 -3.45 -6.52 -20.52
CA LYS A 6 -4.84 -7.01 -20.58
C LYS A 6 -5.05 -8.31 -19.81
N GLU A 7 -4.01 -9.10 -19.66
CA GLU A 7 -3.97 -10.39 -19.00
C GLU A 7 -4.45 -10.31 -17.53
N HIS A 8 -4.27 -9.16 -16.87
CA HIS A 8 -4.81 -8.91 -15.53
C HIS A 8 -6.35 -8.98 -15.51
N ALA A 9 -7.00 -8.27 -16.44
CA ALA A 9 -8.46 -8.22 -16.48
C ALA A 9 -9.06 -9.56 -16.96
N GLU A 10 -8.40 -10.24 -17.91
CA GLU A 10 -8.83 -11.54 -18.39
C GLU A 10 -8.75 -12.59 -17.28
N LEU A 11 -7.63 -12.64 -16.53
CA LEU A 11 -7.49 -13.56 -15.40
C LEU A 11 -8.46 -13.22 -14.27
N ALA A 12 -8.68 -11.93 -13.98
CA ALA A 12 -9.65 -11.51 -12.99
C ALA A 12 -11.06 -11.99 -13.32
N TRP A 13 -11.45 -11.99 -14.60
CA TRP A 13 -12.74 -12.53 -15.02
C TRP A 13 -12.84 -14.04 -14.74
N ILE A 14 -11.81 -14.81 -15.10
CA ILE A 14 -11.75 -16.24 -14.80
C ILE A 14 -11.84 -16.48 -13.28
N PHE A 15 -11.12 -15.71 -12.49
CA PHE A 15 -11.16 -15.80 -11.03
C PHE A 15 -12.50 -15.40 -10.43
N ASN A 16 -13.27 -14.49 -11.05
CA ASN A 16 -14.62 -14.20 -10.62
C ASN A 16 -15.55 -15.44 -10.73
N CYS A 17 -15.23 -16.37 -11.64
CA CYS A 17 -15.97 -17.63 -11.76
C CYS A 17 -15.55 -18.69 -10.72
N VAL A 18 -14.42 -18.49 -10.06
CA VAL A 18 -13.86 -19.36 -9.01
C VAL A 18 -14.13 -18.81 -7.60
N CYS A 19 -14.10 -17.48 -7.46
CA CYS A 19 -14.23 -16.78 -6.20
C CYS A 19 -15.66 -16.88 -5.65
N ARG A 20 -15.78 -17.27 -4.38
CA ARG A 20 -17.10 -17.37 -3.73
C ARG A 20 -17.57 -16.00 -3.24
N ILE A 21 -18.85 -15.68 -3.48
CA ILE A 21 -19.50 -14.46 -2.99
C ILE A 21 -19.32 -14.29 -1.47
N GLY A 22 -19.38 -15.39 -0.70
CA GLY A 22 -19.18 -15.36 0.74
C GLY A 22 -17.80 -14.87 1.17
N TRP A 23 -16.76 -15.05 0.36
CA TRP A 23 -15.42 -14.53 0.63
C TRP A 23 -15.38 -13.00 0.45
N LEU A 24 -15.96 -12.48 -0.62
CA LEU A 24 -16.07 -11.04 -0.89
C LEU A 24 -16.93 -10.32 0.16
N ASN A 25 -18.00 -10.96 0.64
CA ASN A 25 -18.84 -10.41 1.70
C ASN A 25 -18.11 -10.21 3.03
N ARG A 26 -17.01 -10.94 3.28
CA ARG A 26 -16.19 -10.80 4.49
C ARG A 26 -15.20 -9.64 4.41
N MET A 27 -14.93 -9.11 3.20
CA MET A 27 -13.95 -8.04 2.99
C MET A 27 -14.36 -6.76 3.73
N THR A 28 -13.51 -6.33 4.66
CA THR A 28 -13.76 -5.14 5.50
C THR A 28 -13.80 -3.86 4.68
N GLN A 29 -12.91 -3.71 3.70
CA GLN A 29 -12.84 -2.52 2.86
C GLN A 29 -14.11 -2.29 2.02
N PHE A 30 -14.77 -3.36 1.55
CA PHE A 30 -16.07 -3.22 0.90
C PHE A 30 -17.11 -2.65 1.87
N LYS A 31 -17.15 -3.17 3.11
CA LYS A 31 -18.09 -2.70 4.14
C LYS A 31 -17.88 -1.23 4.50
N GLU A 32 -16.62 -0.81 4.61
CA GLU A 32 -16.25 0.57 4.93
C GLU A 32 -16.59 1.55 3.80
N LYS A 33 -16.23 1.20 2.56
CA LYS A 33 -16.41 2.08 1.39
C LYS A 33 -17.86 2.14 0.89
N ALA A 34 -18.59 1.03 0.93
CA ALA A 34 -19.99 0.99 0.55
C ALA A 34 -20.90 1.71 1.56
N GLY A 35 -20.46 1.82 2.83
CA GLY A 35 -21.22 2.50 3.88
C GLY A 35 -22.60 1.89 4.11
N LYS A 36 -23.57 2.76 4.44
CA LYS A 36 -24.97 2.34 4.72
C LYS A 36 -25.76 2.02 3.44
N ASN A 37 -25.40 2.65 2.30
CA ASN A 37 -26.12 2.53 1.02
C ASN A 37 -25.39 1.54 0.09
N ARG A 38 -25.35 0.27 0.47
CA ARG A 38 -24.69 -0.79 -0.31
C ARG A 38 -25.27 -0.98 -1.71
N GLU A 39 -26.54 -0.63 -1.90
CA GLU A 39 -27.22 -0.71 -3.20
C GLU A 39 -26.62 0.23 -4.25
N ASN A 40 -25.98 1.33 -3.82
CA ASN A 40 -25.30 2.25 -4.70
C ASN A 40 -23.82 1.90 -4.95
N ALA A 41 -23.32 0.83 -4.32
CA ALA A 41 -21.95 0.38 -4.52
C ALA A 41 -21.84 -0.30 -5.90
N THR A 42 -20.79 0.06 -6.65
CA THR A 42 -20.55 -0.56 -7.96
C THR A 42 -20.06 -2.00 -7.82
N VAL A 43 -20.33 -2.84 -8.84
CA VAL A 43 -19.77 -4.20 -8.93
C VAL A 43 -18.22 -4.17 -8.87
N GLY A 44 -17.60 -3.16 -9.48
CA GLY A 44 -16.15 -2.97 -9.41
C GLY A 44 -15.63 -2.77 -7.99
N LEU A 45 -16.35 -2.03 -7.14
CA LEU A 45 -16.00 -1.90 -5.72
C LEU A 45 -16.13 -3.24 -4.96
N TYR A 46 -17.04 -4.10 -5.38
CA TYR A 46 -17.24 -5.41 -4.78
C TYR A 46 -16.19 -6.42 -5.23
N SER A 47 -15.84 -6.43 -6.53
CA SER A 47 -14.99 -7.43 -7.16
C SER A 47 -13.51 -7.03 -7.32
N TYR A 48 -13.10 -5.76 -7.02
CA TYR A 48 -11.69 -5.38 -7.15
C TYR A 48 -10.70 -6.27 -6.39
N PRO A 49 -11.05 -6.93 -5.25
CA PRO A 49 -10.12 -7.85 -4.58
C PRO A 49 -9.77 -9.07 -5.44
N VAL A 50 -10.66 -9.46 -6.36
CA VAL A 50 -10.39 -10.53 -7.34
C VAL A 50 -9.39 -10.06 -8.40
N LEU A 51 -9.50 -8.81 -8.86
CA LEU A 51 -8.49 -8.21 -9.74
C LEU A 51 -7.13 -8.11 -9.03
N MET A 52 -7.10 -7.75 -7.75
CA MET A 52 -5.86 -7.75 -6.97
C MET A 52 -5.27 -9.17 -6.83
N ALA A 53 -6.08 -10.19 -6.66
CA ALA A 53 -5.61 -11.57 -6.67
C ALA A 53 -5.00 -11.95 -8.04
N ALA A 54 -5.61 -11.51 -9.15
CA ALA A 54 -5.06 -11.67 -10.49
C ALA A 54 -3.72 -10.95 -10.64
N ASP A 55 -3.56 -9.72 -10.12
CA ASP A 55 -2.31 -8.96 -10.14
C ASP A 55 -1.14 -9.72 -9.47
N ILE A 56 -1.44 -10.54 -8.48
CA ILE A 56 -0.46 -11.33 -7.71
C ILE A 56 -0.19 -12.67 -8.39
N LEU A 57 -1.24 -13.40 -8.72
CA LEU A 57 -1.16 -14.78 -9.18
C LEU A 57 -0.69 -14.90 -10.64
N LEU A 58 -0.97 -13.89 -11.47
CA LEU A 58 -0.50 -13.82 -12.85
C LEU A 58 1.02 -13.88 -12.97
N TYR A 59 1.73 -13.41 -11.96
CA TYR A 59 3.20 -13.45 -11.88
C TYR A 59 3.73 -14.59 -11.02
N LYS A 60 2.87 -15.52 -10.58
CA LYS A 60 3.21 -16.65 -9.70
C LYS A 60 4.00 -16.21 -8.44
N ALA A 61 3.64 -15.04 -7.88
CA ALA A 61 4.30 -14.49 -6.72
C ALA A 61 4.19 -15.43 -5.51
N THR A 62 5.31 -15.63 -4.81
CA THR A 62 5.36 -16.43 -3.59
C THR A 62 5.22 -15.57 -2.34
N HIS A 63 5.72 -14.32 -2.38
CA HIS A 63 5.70 -13.36 -1.28
C HIS A 63 5.28 -11.99 -1.79
N VAL A 64 4.44 -11.31 -1.02
CA VAL A 64 3.92 -9.97 -1.38
C VAL A 64 4.17 -9.00 -0.24
N PRO A 65 5.06 -8.00 -0.41
CA PRO A 65 5.25 -6.94 0.56
C PRO A 65 3.98 -6.08 0.69
N VAL A 66 3.38 -6.07 1.87
CA VAL A 66 2.12 -5.35 2.13
C VAL A 66 2.09 -4.72 3.52
N GLY A 67 1.25 -3.71 3.70
CA GLY A 67 0.86 -3.25 5.03
C GLY A 67 -0.20 -4.16 5.66
N ASP A 68 -0.38 -4.05 6.98
CA ASP A 68 -1.35 -4.85 7.74
C ASP A 68 -2.78 -4.77 7.19
N ASP A 69 -3.16 -3.63 6.63
CA ASP A 69 -4.49 -3.40 6.05
C ASP A 69 -4.73 -4.22 4.76
N GLN A 70 -3.69 -4.80 4.14
CA GLN A 70 -3.78 -5.62 2.94
C GLN A 70 -3.74 -7.13 3.22
N LYS A 71 -3.54 -7.55 4.47
CA LYS A 71 -3.44 -8.97 4.84
C LYS A 71 -4.65 -9.77 4.37
N GLN A 72 -5.86 -9.23 4.56
CA GLN A 72 -7.11 -9.88 4.15
C GLN A 72 -7.21 -10.08 2.62
N HIS A 73 -6.62 -9.18 1.83
CA HIS A 73 -6.55 -9.35 0.37
C HIS A 73 -5.61 -10.47 -0.05
N ILE A 74 -4.49 -10.65 0.66
CA ILE A 74 -3.58 -11.77 0.40
C ILE A 74 -4.24 -13.09 0.79
N GLU A 75 -4.98 -13.14 1.90
CA GLU A 75 -5.78 -14.32 2.29
C GLU A 75 -6.79 -14.68 1.20
N LEU A 76 -7.50 -13.70 0.63
CA LEU A 76 -8.41 -13.93 -0.50
C LEU A 76 -7.67 -14.47 -1.74
N ALA A 77 -6.49 -13.92 -2.07
CA ALA A 77 -5.69 -14.43 -3.19
C ALA A 77 -5.27 -15.89 -2.98
N ARG A 78 -4.93 -16.27 -1.74
CA ARG A 78 -4.64 -17.67 -1.36
C ARG A 78 -5.87 -18.57 -1.50
N ASP A 79 -7.05 -18.10 -1.03
CA ASP A 79 -8.31 -18.85 -1.17
C ASP A 79 -8.65 -19.10 -2.64
N ILE A 80 -8.49 -18.08 -3.52
CA ILE A 80 -8.72 -18.19 -4.95
C ILE A 80 -7.71 -19.15 -5.59
N ALA A 81 -6.41 -19.03 -5.27
CA ALA A 81 -5.37 -19.91 -5.78
C ALA A 81 -5.63 -21.38 -5.38
N SER A 82 -5.96 -21.62 -4.12
CA SER A 82 -6.29 -22.96 -3.61
C SER A 82 -7.52 -23.54 -4.31
N SER A 83 -8.58 -22.73 -4.46
CA SER A 83 -9.79 -23.17 -5.14
C SER A 83 -9.54 -23.49 -6.62
N PHE A 84 -8.78 -22.64 -7.32
CA PHE A 84 -8.39 -22.88 -8.71
C PHE A 84 -7.58 -24.17 -8.86
N ASN A 85 -6.55 -24.35 -8.04
CA ASN A 85 -5.73 -25.57 -8.04
C ASN A 85 -6.60 -26.81 -7.85
N ASN A 86 -7.50 -26.82 -6.84
CA ASN A 86 -8.36 -27.96 -6.56
C ASN A 86 -9.37 -28.25 -7.69
N MET A 87 -9.78 -27.25 -8.47
CA MET A 87 -10.79 -27.42 -9.52
C MET A 87 -10.17 -27.86 -10.85
N PHE A 88 -8.94 -27.41 -11.16
CA PHE A 88 -8.40 -27.51 -12.51
C PHE A 88 -7.05 -28.23 -12.61
N THR A 89 -6.39 -28.58 -11.47
CA THR A 89 -5.17 -29.40 -11.49
C THR A 89 -5.51 -30.82 -11.05
N LEU A 90 -5.21 -31.79 -11.92
CA LEU A 90 -5.56 -33.20 -11.71
C LEU A 90 -4.70 -33.91 -10.66
N ASP A 91 -3.48 -33.42 -10.42
CA ASP A 91 -2.53 -33.97 -9.47
C ASP A 91 -2.34 -33.02 -8.29
N ASN A 92 -2.71 -33.47 -7.10
CA ASN A 92 -2.49 -32.72 -5.84
C ASN A 92 -1.01 -32.42 -5.53
N GLU A 93 -0.07 -32.97 -6.31
CA GLU A 93 1.36 -32.78 -6.11
C GLU A 93 1.93 -31.53 -6.81
N ASN A 94 1.25 -30.97 -7.82
CA ASN A 94 1.72 -29.82 -8.57
C ASN A 94 0.68 -28.72 -8.65
N ASN A 95 0.64 -27.86 -7.65
CA ASN A 95 -0.18 -26.65 -7.66
C ASN A 95 0.20 -25.73 -8.83
N PHE A 96 -0.76 -25.33 -9.67
CA PHE A 96 -0.51 -24.37 -10.75
C PHE A 96 -0.15 -22.99 -10.21
N PHE A 97 -0.92 -22.50 -9.22
CA PHE A 97 -0.65 -21.26 -8.52
C PHE A 97 -0.01 -21.52 -7.15
N ASN A 98 1.04 -20.75 -6.84
CA ASN A 98 1.57 -20.66 -5.48
C ASN A 98 0.54 -20.02 -4.55
N LEU A 99 0.60 -20.34 -3.27
CA LEU A 99 -0.17 -19.66 -2.23
C LEU A 99 0.68 -18.49 -1.69
N PRO A 100 0.43 -17.25 -2.12
CA PRO A 100 1.29 -16.11 -1.77
C PRO A 100 1.28 -15.83 -0.27
N GLU A 101 2.42 -15.46 0.30
CA GLU A 101 2.56 -15.09 1.70
C GLU A 101 2.71 -13.58 1.87
N PRO A 102 2.00 -12.97 2.84
CA PRO A 102 2.19 -11.55 3.13
C PRO A 102 3.54 -11.32 3.80
N GLN A 103 4.28 -10.34 3.32
CA GLN A 103 5.52 -9.87 3.93
C GLN A 103 5.26 -8.50 4.54
N ILE A 104 5.18 -8.44 5.87
CA ILE A 104 4.92 -7.20 6.62
C ILE A 104 6.22 -6.77 7.25
N PHE A 105 6.79 -5.66 6.77
CA PHE A 105 8.09 -5.17 7.20
C PHE A 105 8.02 -3.79 7.87
N GLY A 106 8.88 -3.61 8.86
CA GLY A 106 9.25 -2.34 9.42
C GLY A 106 8.35 -1.78 10.52
N PRO A 107 8.88 -0.83 11.32
CA PRO A 107 8.18 -0.25 12.46
C PRO A 107 7.07 0.73 12.08
N ALA A 108 7.13 1.35 10.89
CA ALA A 108 6.15 2.35 10.44
C ALA A 108 5.19 1.78 9.38
N THR A 109 4.54 0.66 9.69
CA THR A 109 3.53 0.05 8.81
C THR A 109 2.31 0.94 8.60
N ARG A 110 2.11 1.96 9.46
CA ARG A 110 0.98 2.88 9.38
C ARG A 110 1.36 4.28 9.81
N VAL A 111 1.45 5.21 8.84
CA VAL A 111 1.66 6.64 9.09
C VAL A 111 0.31 7.33 9.24
N MET A 112 0.17 8.18 10.28
CA MET A 112 -1.06 8.88 10.59
C MET A 112 -1.04 10.30 10.03
N SER A 113 -2.22 10.92 9.92
CA SER A 113 -2.39 12.30 9.44
C SER A 113 -1.62 13.30 10.31
N LEU A 114 -0.99 14.29 9.68
CA LEU A 114 -0.32 15.39 10.39
C LEU A 114 -1.31 16.31 11.14
N ARG A 115 -2.60 16.23 10.82
CA ARG A 115 -3.67 17.04 11.43
C ARG A 115 -4.47 16.29 12.48
N ASP A 116 -4.40 14.96 12.47
CA ASP A 116 -5.13 14.09 13.39
C ASP A 116 -4.38 12.76 13.54
N GLY A 117 -3.63 12.61 14.62
CA GLY A 117 -2.82 11.41 14.89
C GLY A 117 -3.62 10.13 15.09
N THR A 118 -4.95 10.19 15.13
CA THR A 118 -5.84 9.03 15.23
C THR A 118 -6.31 8.51 13.86
N LYS A 119 -6.17 9.32 12.80
CA LYS A 119 -6.59 8.96 11.43
C LYS A 119 -5.40 8.61 10.54
N LYS A 120 -5.54 7.58 9.72
CA LYS A 120 -4.53 7.21 8.73
C LYS A 120 -4.28 8.37 7.75
N MET A 121 -3.02 8.65 7.42
CA MET A 121 -2.66 9.56 6.33
C MET A 121 -3.29 9.06 5.01
N SER A 122 -4.03 9.93 4.32
CA SER A 122 -4.78 9.55 3.11
C SER A 122 -4.64 10.57 2.00
N LYS A 123 -4.50 10.09 0.75
CA LYS A 123 -4.54 10.93 -0.45
C LYS A 123 -5.90 11.59 -0.67
N SER A 124 -6.97 10.97 -0.19
CA SER A 124 -8.34 11.48 -0.34
C SER A 124 -8.77 12.47 0.75
N ASP A 125 -7.89 12.79 1.71
CA ASP A 125 -8.18 13.83 2.70
C ASP A 125 -8.33 15.19 1.99
N PRO A 126 -9.40 15.97 2.25
CA PRO A 126 -9.58 17.29 1.64
C PRO A 126 -8.45 18.28 1.96
N SER A 127 -7.82 18.13 3.13
CA SER A 127 -6.72 18.99 3.57
C SER A 127 -5.37 18.45 3.08
N ASP A 128 -4.71 19.17 2.20
CA ASP A 128 -3.34 18.84 1.77
C ASP A 128 -2.31 18.92 2.92
N ALA A 129 -2.59 19.71 3.96
CA ALA A 129 -1.76 19.80 5.16
C ALA A 129 -1.82 18.54 6.04
N SER A 130 -2.70 17.58 5.75
CA SER A 130 -2.81 16.31 6.48
C SER A 130 -1.72 15.30 6.13
N ARG A 131 -1.00 15.50 5.01
CA ARG A 131 -0.05 14.55 4.43
C ARG A 131 1.17 15.23 3.84
N ILE A 132 2.24 14.46 3.65
CA ILE A 132 3.39 14.83 2.81
C ILE A 132 3.27 14.05 1.51
N ASN A 133 3.25 14.77 0.39
CA ASN A 133 3.30 14.16 -0.94
C ASN A 133 4.75 14.03 -1.40
N LEU A 134 5.07 12.99 -2.17
CA LEU A 134 6.42 12.86 -2.75
C LEU A 134 6.75 13.91 -3.81
N THR A 135 5.78 14.73 -4.20
CA THR A 135 5.96 15.90 -5.08
C THR A 135 6.17 17.20 -4.33
N ASP A 136 6.00 17.22 -2.99
CA ASP A 136 6.14 18.43 -2.19
C ASP A 136 7.58 18.99 -2.26
N THR A 137 7.69 20.30 -2.32
CA THR A 137 8.98 21.01 -2.22
C THR A 137 9.50 21.01 -0.78
N LYS A 138 10.77 21.41 -0.60
CA LYS A 138 11.37 21.58 0.74
C LYS A 138 10.53 22.52 1.63
N GLU A 139 10.05 23.60 1.04
CA GLU A 139 9.25 24.63 1.70
C GLU A 139 7.88 24.09 2.11
N GLU A 140 7.24 23.29 1.23
CA GLU A 140 5.96 22.65 1.51
C GLU A 140 6.08 21.59 2.60
N ILE A 141 7.10 20.70 2.54
CA ILE A 141 7.41 19.73 3.60
C ILE A 141 7.60 20.44 4.94
N SER A 142 8.44 21.49 4.95
CA SER A 142 8.71 22.29 6.15
C SER A 142 7.45 22.92 6.71
N SER A 143 6.64 23.53 5.84
CA SER A 143 5.37 24.18 6.24
C SER A 143 4.38 23.16 6.84
N LYS A 144 4.23 21.99 6.22
CA LYS A 144 3.32 20.93 6.67
C LYS A 144 3.75 20.38 8.04
N ILE A 145 5.03 20.10 8.26
CA ILE A 145 5.54 19.63 9.56
C ILE A 145 5.42 20.73 10.64
N LYS A 146 5.73 22.00 10.32
CA LYS A 146 5.52 23.11 11.25
C LYS A 146 4.07 23.19 11.73
N LYS A 147 3.11 23.02 10.80
CA LYS A 147 1.67 23.10 11.06
C LYS A 147 1.07 21.77 11.57
N ALA A 148 1.85 20.69 11.66
CA ALA A 148 1.37 19.43 12.21
C ALA A 148 0.85 19.64 13.64
N LYS A 149 -0.29 18.99 13.94
CA LYS A 149 -0.94 19.10 15.25
C LYS A 149 -0.03 18.48 16.32
N THR A 150 0.09 19.17 17.45
CA THR A 150 0.82 18.72 18.63
C THR A 150 0.15 19.27 19.88
N ASP A 151 0.41 18.67 21.02
CA ASP A 151 0.03 19.19 22.34
C ASP A 151 1.14 20.06 22.93
N PRO A 152 0.91 20.80 24.02
CA PRO A 152 1.89 21.72 24.61
C PRO A 152 2.93 21.04 25.52
N ASN A 153 2.77 19.76 25.83
CA ASN A 153 3.59 19.08 26.81
C ASN A 153 4.98 18.68 26.24
N PRO A 154 6.02 18.63 27.06
CA PRO A 154 7.31 18.05 26.65
C PRO A 154 7.16 16.60 26.20
N LEU A 155 8.10 16.12 25.38
CA LEU A 155 8.12 14.73 24.94
C LEU A 155 8.38 13.79 26.13
N PRO A 156 7.67 12.65 26.22
CA PRO A 156 7.70 11.74 27.37
C PRO A 156 9.00 10.95 27.43
N GLU A 157 9.24 10.30 28.57
CA GLU A 157 10.42 9.46 28.80
C GLU A 157 10.28 8.06 28.22
N THR A 158 9.05 7.57 28.04
CA THR A 158 8.78 6.19 27.62
C THR A 158 7.88 6.12 26.39
N VAL A 159 8.05 5.04 25.61
CA VAL A 159 7.18 4.76 24.46
C VAL A 159 5.72 4.51 24.89
N ASP A 160 5.49 3.95 26.09
CA ASP A 160 4.12 3.69 26.56
C ASP A 160 3.37 4.97 26.93
N GLU A 161 4.06 5.96 27.45
CA GLU A 161 3.49 7.31 27.63
C GLU A 161 3.26 8.01 26.28
N LEU A 162 4.19 7.84 25.34
CA LEU A 162 4.07 8.40 24.01
C LEU A 162 2.85 7.85 23.26
N LYS A 163 2.54 6.57 23.38
CA LYS A 163 1.35 5.94 22.75
C LYS A 163 0.02 6.56 23.20
N LYS A 164 -0.03 7.18 24.37
CA LYS A 164 -1.22 7.91 24.86
C LYS A 164 -1.41 9.28 24.17
N ARG A 165 -0.43 9.73 23.38
CA ARG A 165 -0.39 11.03 22.70
C ARG A 165 -0.27 10.81 21.18
N PRO A 166 -1.38 10.57 20.48
CA PRO A 166 -1.35 10.07 19.09
C PRO A 166 -0.61 10.99 18.11
N GLU A 167 -0.69 12.30 18.25
CA GLU A 167 0.02 13.24 17.41
C GLU A 167 1.54 13.19 17.63
N ALA A 168 1.96 13.16 18.90
CA ALA A 168 3.36 13.02 19.29
C ALA A 168 3.93 11.67 18.81
N PHE A 169 3.18 10.59 19.05
CA PHE A 169 3.53 9.24 18.62
C PHE A 169 3.76 9.19 17.10
N ASN A 170 2.84 9.76 16.31
CA ASN A 170 2.97 9.79 14.86
C ASN A 170 4.24 10.52 14.40
N LEU A 171 4.53 11.69 14.94
CA LEU A 171 5.70 12.47 14.53
C LEU A 171 7.03 11.80 14.91
N LEU A 172 7.12 11.20 16.12
CA LEU A 172 8.31 10.46 16.54
C LEU A 172 8.48 9.17 15.73
N ASN A 173 7.38 8.50 15.39
CA ASN A 173 7.42 7.30 14.54
C ASN A 173 7.90 7.62 13.11
N ILE A 174 7.49 8.76 12.55
CA ILE A 174 8.01 9.27 11.28
C ILE A 174 9.52 9.54 11.40
N TYR A 175 9.96 10.21 12.48
CA TYR A 175 11.38 10.49 12.72
C TYR A 175 12.19 9.20 12.83
N SER A 176 11.74 8.25 13.66
CA SER A 176 12.35 6.93 13.86
C SER A 176 12.56 6.20 12.52
N SER A 177 11.52 6.19 11.67
CA SER A 177 11.57 5.53 10.35
C SER A 177 12.55 6.20 9.38
N LEU A 178 12.56 7.53 9.32
CA LEU A 178 13.45 8.28 8.44
C LEU A 178 14.92 8.23 8.90
N SER A 179 15.15 8.12 10.22
CA SER A 179 16.51 8.06 10.79
C SER A 179 17.07 6.64 10.88
N ASN A 180 16.28 5.61 10.51
CA ASN A 180 16.61 4.18 10.70
C ASN A 180 16.97 3.85 12.17
N GLN A 181 16.35 4.53 13.13
CA GLN A 181 16.50 4.25 14.56
C GLN A 181 15.25 3.55 15.11
N THR A 182 15.39 2.87 16.25
CA THR A 182 14.22 2.37 16.97
C THR A 182 13.42 3.52 17.60
N LEU A 183 12.14 3.31 17.86
CA LEU A 183 11.31 4.33 18.50
C LEU A 183 11.81 4.64 19.92
N ASP A 184 12.27 3.63 20.66
CA ASP A 184 12.86 3.82 22.01
C ASP A 184 14.06 4.77 21.95
N LYS A 185 14.96 4.54 20.99
CA LYS A 185 16.13 5.41 20.82
C LYS A 185 15.74 6.83 20.43
N THR A 186 14.70 6.97 19.62
CA THR A 186 14.16 8.27 19.23
C THR A 186 13.57 9.00 20.47
N VAL A 187 12.83 8.29 21.31
CA VAL A 187 12.30 8.85 22.57
C VAL A 187 13.44 9.31 23.49
N GLU A 188 14.46 8.47 23.72
CA GLU A 188 15.64 8.84 24.52
C GLU A 188 16.31 10.13 24.02
N ASN A 189 16.45 10.32 22.71
CA ASN A 189 17.10 11.49 22.13
C ASN A 189 16.33 12.79 22.33
N PHE A 190 15.02 12.72 22.53
CA PHE A 190 14.14 13.89 22.60
C PHE A 190 13.38 14.01 23.93
N VAL A 191 13.69 13.18 24.91
CA VAL A 191 13.05 13.20 26.23
C VAL A 191 13.09 14.59 26.86
N GLY A 192 11.94 15.06 27.37
CA GLY A 192 11.82 16.36 28.03
C GLY A 192 11.86 17.58 27.10
N GLN A 193 12.14 17.39 25.79
CA GLN A 193 12.17 18.49 24.82
C GLN A 193 10.75 18.86 24.35
N GLY A 194 10.56 20.15 24.08
CA GLY A 194 9.32 20.64 23.48
C GLY A 194 9.32 20.47 21.95
N PHE A 195 8.13 20.53 21.34
CA PHE A 195 7.98 20.45 19.89
C PHE A 195 8.68 21.58 19.11
N SER A 196 8.97 22.71 19.77
CA SER A 196 9.78 23.79 19.18
C SER A 196 11.22 23.35 18.84
N HIS A 197 11.78 22.39 19.55
CA HIS A 197 13.07 21.80 19.28
C HIS A 197 12.98 20.56 18.40
N PHE A 198 11.96 19.71 18.59
CA PHE A 198 11.79 18.49 17.86
C PHE A 198 11.41 18.71 16.38
N LYS A 199 10.41 19.58 16.09
CA LYS A 199 9.95 19.81 14.72
C LYS A 199 11.03 20.29 13.75
N PRO A 200 11.94 21.22 14.12
CA PRO A 200 13.08 21.58 13.25
C PRO A 200 13.95 20.37 12.87
N LYS A 201 14.23 19.47 13.82
CA LYS A 201 15.01 18.25 13.55
C LYS A 201 14.27 17.27 12.65
N LEU A 202 12.96 17.12 12.85
CA LEU A 202 12.12 16.32 11.94
C LEU A 202 12.07 16.93 10.53
N ILE A 203 12.01 18.26 10.40
CA ILE A 203 12.03 18.95 9.10
C ILE A 203 13.36 18.70 8.39
N GLU A 204 14.48 18.90 9.08
CA GLU A 204 15.82 18.67 8.53
C GLU A 204 15.93 17.25 7.96
N LEU A 205 15.59 16.24 8.77
CA LEU A 205 15.62 14.83 8.41
C LEU A 205 14.64 14.49 7.27
N ALA A 206 13.42 15.02 7.32
CA ALA A 206 12.41 14.77 6.29
C ALA A 206 12.82 15.40 4.95
N VAL A 207 13.35 16.61 4.96
CA VAL A 207 13.84 17.28 3.75
C VAL A 207 15.05 16.54 3.17
N GLU A 208 16.01 16.12 4.01
CA GLU A 208 17.18 15.36 3.58
C GLU A 208 16.79 14.06 2.87
N ASN A 209 15.84 13.30 3.42
CA ASN A 209 15.41 12.01 2.88
C ASN A 209 14.44 12.14 1.69
N LEU A 210 13.51 13.08 1.72
CA LEU A 210 12.44 13.17 0.73
C LEU A 210 12.77 14.09 -0.46
N ASN A 211 13.59 15.14 -0.26
CA ASN A 211 13.86 16.08 -1.34
C ASN A 211 14.58 15.48 -2.56
N PRO A 212 15.52 14.53 -2.44
CA PRO A 212 16.08 13.86 -3.62
C PRO A 212 15.00 13.17 -4.45
N ILE A 213 14.08 12.44 -3.78
CA ILE A 213 12.96 11.76 -4.43
C ILE A 213 12.01 12.79 -5.08
N SER A 214 11.65 13.83 -4.33
CA SER A 214 10.73 14.88 -4.81
C SER A 214 11.30 15.63 -6.00
N SER A 215 12.60 15.90 -6.01
CA SER A 215 13.27 16.61 -7.09
C SER A 215 13.29 15.77 -8.36
N GLU A 216 13.61 14.47 -8.25
CA GLU A 216 13.59 13.54 -9.37
C GLU A 216 12.17 13.35 -9.92
N MET A 217 11.17 13.20 -9.04
CA MET A 217 9.77 13.12 -9.48
C MET A 217 9.34 14.36 -10.27
N ARG A 218 9.67 15.57 -9.78
CA ARG A 218 9.36 16.81 -10.50
C ARG A 218 10.12 16.94 -11.82
N TYR A 219 11.34 16.44 -11.89
CA TYR A 219 12.11 16.39 -13.11
C TYR A 219 11.46 15.46 -14.14
N LEU A 220 11.14 14.23 -13.75
CA LEU A 220 10.49 13.23 -14.62
C LEU A 220 9.10 13.69 -15.10
N LEU A 221 8.32 14.33 -14.23
CA LEU A 221 7.00 14.85 -14.60
C LEU A 221 7.02 15.92 -15.71
N LYS A 222 8.17 16.56 -15.97
CA LYS A 222 8.35 17.48 -17.09
C LYS A 222 8.61 16.78 -18.42
N ASP A 223 9.02 15.52 -18.42
CA ASP A 223 9.30 14.72 -19.60
C ASP A 223 8.36 13.51 -19.68
N THR A 224 7.12 13.77 -20.11
CA THR A 224 6.11 12.72 -20.28
C THR A 224 6.52 11.65 -21.30
N LYS A 225 7.34 12.00 -22.32
CA LYS A 225 7.81 11.03 -23.30
C LYS A 225 8.79 10.03 -22.70
N ALA A 226 9.66 10.48 -21.80
CA ALA A 226 10.54 9.58 -21.04
C ALA A 226 9.73 8.63 -20.16
N ILE A 227 8.70 9.13 -19.48
CA ILE A 227 7.78 8.32 -18.66
C ILE A 227 7.08 7.28 -19.55
N ASP A 228 6.52 7.68 -20.68
CA ASP A 228 5.84 6.76 -21.62
C ASP A 228 6.76 5.64 -22.10
N LYS A 229 8.04 5.96 -22.38
CA LYS A 229 9.04 4.96 -22.76
C LYS A 229 9.31 3.95 -21.65
N ILE A 230 9.43 4.42 -20.40
CA ILE A 230 9.60 3.56 -19.22
C ILE A 230 8.40 2.65 -19.03
N LEU A 231 7.18 3.21 -19.13
CA LEU A 231 5.92 2.47 -19.01
C LEU A 231 5.80 1.40 -20.11
N LYS A 232 6.15 1.75 -21.35
CA LYS A 232 6.13 0.79 -22.47
C LYS A 232 7.14 -0.34 -22.29
N THR A 233 8.33 -0.04 -21.82
CA THR A 233 9.34 -1.06 -21.50
C THR A 233 8.84 -1.99 -20.37
N GLY A 234 8.20 -1.42 -19.34
CA GLY A 234 7.59 -2.19 -18.26
C GLY A 234 6.45 -3.08 -18.72
N GLU A 235 5.58 -2.57 -19.62
CA GLU A 235 4.51 -3.35 -20.24
C GLU A 235 5.06 -4.60 -20.97
N ILE A 236 6.07 -4.42 -21.80
CA ILE A 236 6.67 -5.54 -22.56
C ILE A 236 7.19 -6.62 -21.62
N LYS A 237 7.95 -6.21 -20.57
CA LYS A 237 8.48 -7.15 -19.58
C LYS A 237 7.38 -7.86 -18.80
N ALA A 238 6.34 -7.15 -18.41
CA ALA A 238 5.22 -7.72 -17.67
C ALA A 238 4.45 -8.73 -18.52
N ARG A 239 4.17 -8.40 -19.79
CA ARG A 239 3.48 -9.31 -20.71
C ARG A 239 4.27 -10.59 -21.03
N GLN A 240 5.59 -10.51 -21.13
CA GLN A 240 6.44 -11.69 -21.32
C GLN A 240 6.25 -12.75 -20.22
N ILE A 241 5.88 -12.33 -19.00
CA ILE A 241 5.59 -13.23 -17.89
C ILE A 241 4.10 -13.59 -17.85
N ALA A 242 3.24 -12.60 -18.03
CA ALA A 242 1.80 -12.72 -17.84
C ALA A 242 1.13 -13.57 -18.94
N GLU A 243 1.51 -13.37 -20.19
CA GLU A 243 0.87 -14.00 -21.34
C GLU A 243 0.98 -15.55 -21.32
N PRO A 244 2.16 -16.15 -21.09
CA PRO A 244 2.25 -17.62 -20.96
C PRO A 244 1.40 -18.16 -19.81
N VAL A 245 1.39 -17.50 -18.66
CA VAL A 245 0.59 -17.94 -17.50
C VAL A 245 -0.91 -17.91 -17.83
N LEU A 246 -1.38 -16.83 -18.48
CA LEU A 246 -2.78 -16.74 -18.89
C LEU A 246 -3.15 -17.82 -19.91
N GLN A 247 -2.27 -18.13 -20.86
CA GLN A 247 -2.50 -19.19 -21.86
C GLN A 247 -2.63 -20.56 -21.18
N ASP A 248 -1.74 -20.87 -20.24
CA ASP A 248 -1.84 -22.10 -19.45
C ASP A 248 -3.17 -22.16 -18.67
N VAL A 249 -3.58 -21.04 -18.04
CA VAL A 249 -4.88 -20.95 -17.34
C VAL A 249 -6.04 -21.21 -18.29
N LYS A 250 -6.05 -20.59 -19.48
CA LYS A 250 -7.08 -20.82 -20.50
C LYS A 250 -7.17 -22.29 -20.90
N SER A 251 -6.04 -22.93 -21.11
CA SER A 251 -5.98 -24.35 -21.44
C SER A 251 -6.54 -25.22 -20.32
N LEU A 252 -6.19 -24.92 -19.04
CA LEU A 252 -6.69 -25.65 -17.88
C LEU A 252 -8.20 -25.53 -17.71
N VAL A 253 -8.78 -24.36 -17.94
CA VAL A 253 -10.24 -24.15 -17.79
C VAL A 253 -11.03 -24.53 -19.06
N GLY A 254 -10.35 -25.01 -20.12
CA GLY A 254 -10.97 -25.48 -21.37
C GLY A 254 -11.38 -24.35 -22.32
N LEU A 255 -10.80 -23.16 -22.22
CA LEU A 255 -10.99 -22.10 -23.20
C LEU A 255 -10.07 -22.33 -24.42
N ILE A 256 -10.61 -22.07 -25.62
CA ILE A 256 -9.82 -22.14 -26.86
C ILE A 256 -8.91 -20.90 -26.94
N ASN A 257 -7.65 -21.11 -27.29
CA ASN A 257 -6.63 -20.08 -27.50
C ASN A 257 -6.71 -19.45 -28.87
#